data_dcdcc51bee6376f4f8143d1bf17d7ff9
#
_entry.id   dcdcc51bee6376f4f8143d1bf17d7ff9
#
_cell.length_a   1.000
_cell.length_b   1.000
_cell.length_c   1.000
_cell.angle_alpha   90.00
_cell.angle_beta   90.00
_cell.angle_gamma   90.00
#
_symmetry.space_group_name_H-M   'P 1'
#
loop_
_entity.id
_entity.type
_entity.pdbx_description
1 polymer ?
#
loop_
_entity_poly.entity_id
_entity_poly.type
_entity_poly.pdbx_seq_one_letter_code
_entity_poly.pdbx_strand_id
1 'polypeptide(L)'
;ANMVFIATGMGGGTGTGAAPVIAEIAKELGILTVAVVTRPFGHEGKRINIAQEGLDHLKSQVDSLIVIPNDKLMTALGEDVTVREAFRAADNVLRDAVAGISEVVTRPGFINLDFADVKNVMSIMGMAMMGSGFAQGIDRARLATEQAISSPLLDDVTLDGARGVLVNITTAPGCLKMSEYREIMKVVDEYAHADAERKYGTAEDESMEEGDIRVTIIATGLKEHQSAAASPNLRMVKTQQATGTDDGFPNIDSVIRSGRSARSMNLAASDFSNQSVLDDFEIPAVLRRQAD
;
A
#
# COMPACT_ATOMS: atom_id res chain seq x y z
N ALA A 1 -16.84 16.16 -15.06
CA ALA A 1 -15.43 15.81 -14.87
C ALA A 1 -15.14 14.52 -15.64
N ASN A 2 -13.96 14.44 -16.25
CA ASN A 2 -13.54 13.25 -17.01
C ASN A 2 -12.66 12.34 -16.14
N MET A 3 -12.14 12.85 -15.04
CA MET A 3 -11.31 12.15 -14.08
C MET A 3 -11.57 12.64 -12.66
N VAL A 4 -11.47 11.75 -11.69
CA VAL A 4 -11.57 12.04 -10.26
C VAL A 4 -10.41 11.42 -9.51
N PHE A 5 -9.80 12.18 -8.61
CA PHE A 5 -8.83 11.70 -7.64
C PHE A 5 -9.47 11.55 -6.27
N ILE A 6 -9.26 10.40 -5.66
CA ILE A 6 -9.68 10.13 -4.29
C ILE A 6 -8.42 10.00 -3.44
N ALA A 7 -8.09 11.04 -2.67
CA ALA A 7 -6.93 11.02 -1.78
C ALA A 7 -7.38 10.86 -0.32
N THR A 8 -6.92 9.82 0.37
CA THR A 8 -7.31 9.56 1.76
C THR A 8 -6.36 8.64 2.52
N GLY A 9 -6.38 8.74 3.85
CA GLY A 9 -5.77 7.76 4.74
C GLY A 9 -6.74 6.63 5.08
N MET A 10 -6.30 5.38 4.88
CA MET A 10 -7.08 4.19 5.22
C MET A 10 -6.91 3.80 6.70
N GLY A 11 -7.85 3.03 7.23
CA GLY A 11 -7.85 2.59 8.64
C GLY A 11 -8.61 3.49 9.61
N GLY A 12 -9.08 4.66 9.14
CA GLY A 12 -10.01 5.52 9.87
C GLY A 12 -11.47 5.25 9.51
N GLY A 13 -12.40 6.01 10.09
CA GLY A 13 -13.84 5.88 9.79
C GLY A 13 -14.21 6.54 8.46
N THR A 14 -13.88 7.83 8.30
CA THR A 14 -14.34 8.64 7.16
C THR A 14 -13.72 8.18 5.84
N GLY A 15 -12.39 8.13 5.76
CA GLY A 15 -11.69 7.78 4.52
C GLY A 15 -12.00 6.36 4.07
N THR A 16 -11.92 5.40 5.00
CA THR A 16 -12.15 3.98 4.70
C THR A 16 -13.57 3.70 4.26
N GLY A 17 -14.56 4.38 4.87
CA GLY A 17 -15.97 4.17 4.54
C GLY A 17 -16.46 4.95 3.33
N ALA A 18 -16.01 6.21 3.16
CA ALA A 18 -16.53 7.07 2.10
C ALA A 18 -15.84 6.85 0.74
N ALA A 19 -14.53 6.54 0.72
CA ALA A 19 -13.79 6.41 -0.53
C ALA A 19 -14.37 5.37 -1.49
N PRO A 20 -14.72 4.13 -1.06
CA PRO A 20 -15.32 3.15 -1.94
C PRO A 20 -16.67 3.59 -2.53
N VAL A 21 -17.50 4.25 -1.73
CA VAL A 21 -18.82 4.76 -2.17
C VAL A 21 -18.66 5.85 -3.22
N ILE A 22 -17.75 6.79 -3.02
CA ILE A 22 -17.46 7.85 -4.00
C ILE A 22 -16.91 7.23 -5.29
N ALA A 23 -16.03 6.25 -5.18
CA ALA A 23 -15.47 5.54 -6.32
C ALA A 23 -16.54 4.80 -7.13
N GLU A 24 -17.47 4.12 -6.45
CA GLU A 24 -18.61 3.44 -7.09
C GLU A 24 -19.46 4.40 -7.92
N ILE A 25 -19.84 5.55 -7.33
CA ILE A 25 -20.60 6.58 -8.02
C ILE A 25 -19.83 7.13 -9.24
N ALA A 26 -18.54 7.39 -9.09
CA ALA A 26 -17.71 7.89 -10.18
C ALA A 26 -17.62 6.87 -11.33
N LYS A 27 -17.45 5.58 -10.98
CA LYS A 27 -17.43 4.48 -11.93
C LYS A 27 -18.75 4.32 -12.69
N GLU A 28 -19.90 4.41 -12.00
CA GLU A 28 -21.24 4.40 -12.63
C GLU A 28 -21.42 5.54 -13.63
N LEU A 29 -20.81 6.70 -13.35
CA LEU A 29 -20.82 7.86 -14.25
C LEU A 29 -19.80 7.76 -15.39
N GLY A 30 -19.01 6.68 -15.47
CA GLY A 30 -17.98 6.48 -16.50
C GLY A 30 -16.77 7.42 -16.36
N ILE A 31 -16.54 7.96 -15.16
CA ILE A 31 -15.44 8.88 -14.85
C ILE A 31 -14.20 8.06 -14.48
N LEU A 32 -13.06 8.35 -15.10
CA LEU A 32 -11.78 7.72 -14.71
C LEU A 32 -11.48 8.02 -13.24
N THR A 33 -11.41 6.97 -12.43
CA THR A 33 -11.27 7.08 -10.98
C THR A 33 -9.92 6.56 -10.52
N VAL A 34 -9.09 7.44 -10.01
CA VAL A 34 -7.77 7.12 -9.44
C VAL A 34 -7.80 7.36 -7.95
N ALA A 35 -7.56 6.32 -7.17
CA ALA A 35 -7.41 6.46 -5.71
C ALA A 35 -5.94 6.46 -5.32
N VAL A 36 -5.55 7.42 -4.50
CA VAL A 36 -4.22 7.52 -3.89
C VAL A 36 -4.41 7.48 -2.38
N VAL A 37 -3.99 6.41 -1.75
CA VAL A 37 -4.32 6.16 -0.35
C VAL A 37 -3.10 5.77 0.46
N THR A 38 -3.05 6.21 1.72
CA THR A 38 -2.02 5.77 2.66
C THR A 38 -2.52 4.58 3.48
N ARG A 39 -1.63 3.61 3.71
CA ARG A 39 -1.83 2.52 4.64
C ARG A 39 -1.19 2.87 5.99
N PRO A 40 -1.89 2.67 7.12
CA PRO A 40 -1.39 3.02 8.45
C PRO A 40 -0.08 2.30 8.78
N PHE A 41 0.67 2.86 9.73
CA PHE A 41 1.89 2.26 10.25
C PHE A 41 1.61 0.92 10.95
N GLY A 42 2.59 0.01 10.94
CA GLY A 42 2.50 -1.32 11.53
C GLY A 42 2.16 -1.32 13.02
N HIS A 43 2.54 -0.27 13.74
CA HIS A 43 2.23 -0.10 15.17
C HIS A 43 0.81 0.39 15.46
N GLU A 44 0.00 0.77 14.46
CA GLU A 44 -1.37 1.27 14.66
C GLU A 44 -2.42 0.17 14.92
N GLY A 45 -2.01 -1.09 15.04
CA GLY A 45 -2.82 -2.20 15.52
C GLY A 45 -4.07 -2.48 14.68
N LYS A 46 -5.27 -2.33 15.26
CA LYS A 46 -6.54 -2.66 14.59
C LYS A 46 -6.80 -1.83 13.32
N ARG A 47 -6.18 -0.66 13.18
CA ARG A 47 -6.34 0.20 12.00
C ARG A 47 -5.83 -0.45 10.73
N ILE A 48 -4.83 -1.34 10.84
CA ILE A 48 -4.27 -2.08 9.69
C ILE A 48 -5.33 -2.99 9.08
N ASN A 49 -6.06 -3.75 9.91
CA ASN A 49 -7.10 -4.67 9.43
C ASN A 49 -8.26 -3.90 8.78
N ILE A 50 -8.70 -2.81 9.42
CA ILE A 50 -9.73 -1.91 8.87
C ILE A 50 -9.27 -1.30 7.53
N ALA A 51 -7.99 -0.91 7.44
CA ALA A 51 -7.42 -0.40 6.21
C ALA A 51 -7.41 -1.46 5.10
N GLN A 52 -7.04 -2.71 5.42
CA GLN A 52 -7.00 -3.79 4.45
C GLN A 52 -8.41 -4.10 3.90
N GLU A 53 -9.41 -4.23 4.76
CA GLU A 53 -10.80 -4.42 4.34
C GLU A 53 -11.28 -3.28 3.43
N GLY A 54 -10.95 -2.02 3.80
CA GLY A 54 -11.30 -0.86 2.99
C GLY A 54 -10.57 -0.82 1.64
N LEU A 55 -9.30 -1.24 1.60
CA LEU A 55 -8.53 -1.33 0.35
C LEU A 55 -9.12 -2.39 -0.59
N ASP A 56 -9.53 -3.54 -0.07
CA ASP A 56 -10.13 -4.61 -0.87
C ASP A 56 -11.46 -4.16 -1.50
N HIS A 57 -12.27 -3.40 -0.76
CA HIS A 57 -13.48 -2.78 -1.28
C HIS A 57 -13.17 -1.71 -2.33
N LEU A 58 -12.23 -0.81 -2.03
CA LEU A 58 -11.86 0.30 -2.93
C LEU A 58 -11.29 -0.21 -4.25
N LYS A 59 -10.44 -1.24 -4.21
CA LYS A 59 -9.79 -1.87 -5.38
C LYS A 59 -10.78 -2.31 -6.46
N SER A 60 -11.97 -2.76 -6.06
CA SER A 60 -13.03 -3.19 -7.01
C SER A 60 -13.78 -2.02 -7.65
N GLN A 61 -13.68 -0.81 -7.09
CA GLN A 61 -14.45 0.35 -7.51
C GLN A 61 -13.62 1.41 -8.26
N VAL A 62 -12.29 1.30 -8.26
CA VAL A 62 -11.41 2.26 -8.95
C VAL A 62 -10.77 1.67 -10.20
N ASP A 63 -10.40 2.51 -11.15
CA ASP A 63 -9.62 2.12 -12.33
C ASP A 63 -8.16 1.90 -11.96
N SER A 64 -7.61 2.75 -11.09
CA SER A 64 -6.24 2.65 -10.59
C SER A 64 -6.18 2.93 -9.09
N LEU A 65 -5.46 2.09 -8.35
CA LEU A 65 -5.25 2.21 -6.91
C LEU A 65 -3.76 2.32 -6.60
N ILE A 66 -3.35 3.49 -6.13
CA ILE A 66 -1.99 3.75 -5.64
C ILE A 66 -2.02 3.65 -4.12
N VAL A 67 -1.31 2.66 -3.57
CA VAL A 67 -1.20 2.46 -2.13
C VAL A 67 0.18 2.91 -1.66
N ILE A 68 0.20 3.80 -0.67
CA ILE A 68 1.41 4.32 -0.03
C ILE A 68 1.53 3.70 1.37
N PRO A 69 2.39 2.68 1.58
CA PRO A 69 2.61 2.11 2.90
C PRO A 69 3.43 3.09 3.76
N ASN A 70 2.86 3.57 4.87
CA ASN A 70 3.57 4.51 5.75
C ASN A 70 4.87 3.91 6.33
N ASP A 71 4.91 2.59 6.55
CA ASP A 71 6.12 1.90 7.04
C ASP A 71 7.31 2.06 6.09
N LYS A 72 7.08 2.09 4.77
CA LYS A 72 8.13 2.29 3.77
C LYS A 72 8.72 3.71 3.83
N LEU A 73 7.91 4.69 4.22
CA LEU A 73 8.39 6.05 4.42
C LEU A 73 9.35 6.16 5.60
N MET A 74 9.12 5.37 6.67
CA MET A 74 10.04 5.32 7.81
C MET A 74 11.41 4.77 7.42
N THR A 75 11.44 3.78 6.54
CA THR A 75 12.71 3.23 6.03
C THR A 75 13.53 4.30 5.30
N ALA A 76 12.87 5.19 4.57
CA ALA A 76 13.53 6.29 3.84
C ALA A 76 13.98 7.44 4.74
N LEU A 77 13.20 7.73 5.79
CA LEU A 77 13.45 8.88 6.69
C LEU A 77 14.44 8.55 7.81
N GLY A 78 14.62 7.27 8.15
CA GLY A 78 15.43 6.82 9.28
C GLY A 78 14.65 6.80 10.60
N GLU A 79 15.27 6.24 11.65
CA GLU A 79 14.60 5.98 12.94
C GLU A 79 14.49 7.23 13.84
N ASP A 80 15.30 8.28 13.60
CA ASP A 80 15.38 9.48 14.45
C ASP A 80 14.33 10.55 14.13
N VAL A 81 13.35 10.26 13.23
CA VAL A 81 12.31 11.23 12.86
C VAL A 81 11.22 11.32 13.91
N THR A 82 10.70 12.53 14.11
CA THR A 82 9.54 12.73 14.97
C THR A 82 8.26 12.19 14.32
N VAL A 83 7.29 11.79 15.15
CA VAL A 83 5.97 11.33 14.67
C VAL A 83 5.32 12.35 13.75
N ARG A 84 5.48 13.64 14.04
CA ARG A 84 4.95 14.73 13.20
C ARG A 84 5.61 14.77 11.82
N GLU A 85 6.91 14.55 11.75
CA GLU A 85 7.64 14.51 10.48
C GLU A 85 7.27 13.30 9.65
N ALA A 86 7.08 12.14 10.28
CA ALA A 86 6.62 10.93 9.62
C ALA A 86 5.25 11.13 8.95
N PHE A 87 4.28 11.71 9.64
CA PHE A 87 2.97 12.02 9.05
C PHE A 87 3.06 13.10 7.97
N ARG A 88 3.89 14.13 8.15
CA ARG A 88 4.15 15.13 7.11
C ARG A 88 4.74 14.51 5.84
N ALA A 89 5.64 13.55 5.98
CA ALA A 89 6.19 12.85 4.83
C ALA A 89 5.11 12.07 4.08
N ALA A 90 4.21 11.38 4.80
CA ALA A 90 3.07 10.70 4.18
C ALA A 90 2.15 11.68 3.43
N ASP A 91 1.84 12.85 4.02
CA ASP A 91 1.04 13.88 3.38
C ASP A 91 1.73 14.46 2.13
N ASN A 92 3.05 14.68 2.20
CA ASN A 92 3.84 15.15 1.05
C ASN A 92 3.82 14.15 -0.10
N VAL A 93 4.00 12.85 0.19
CA VAL A 93 3.96 11.81 -0.83
C VAL A 93 2.59 11.72 -1.48
N LEU A 94 1.50 11.81 -0.69
CA LEU A 94 0.14 11.88 -1.22
C LEU A 94 -0.05 13.09 -2.16
N ARG A 95 0.42 14.26 -1.73
CA ARG A 95 0.38 15.49 -2.54
C ARG A 95 1.15 15.31 -3.84
N ASP A 96 2.39 14.80 -3.76
CA ASP A 96 3.27 14.66 -4.91
C ASP A 96 2.74 13.61 -5.89
N ALA A 97 2.06 12.55 -5.39
CA ALA A 97 1.36 11.58 -6.21
C ALA A 97 0.24 12.21 -7.04
N VAL A 98 -0.65 12.93 -6.37
CA VAL A 98 -1.78 13.58 -7.04
C VAL A 98 -1.28 14.69 -7.97
N ALA A 99 -0.30 15.50 -7.52
CA ALA A 99 0.29 16.57 -8.32
C ALA A 99 0.96 16.00 -9.59
N GLY A 100 1.79 14.97 -9.46
CA GLY A 100 2.51 14.37 -10.59
C GLY A 100 1.58 13.86 -11.69
N ILE A 101 0.44 13.27 -11.34
CA ILE A 101 -0.55 12.82 -12.33
C ILE A 101 -1.35 14.02 -12.88
N SER A 102 -1.75 14.93 -12.01
CA SER A 102 -2.54 16.10 -12.40
C SER A 102 -1.74 17.03 -13.33
N GLU A 103 -0.47 17.26 -13.05
CA GLU A 103 0.42 18.10 -13.87
C GLU A 103 0.51 17.60 -15.29
N VAL A 104 0.62 16.30 -15.50
CA VAL A 104 0.66 15.68 -16.85
C VAL A 104 -0.55 16.06 -17.71
N VAL A 105 -1.71 16.19 -17.08
CA VAL A 105 -2.99 16.45 -17.77
C VAL A 105 -3.30 17.94 -17.86
N THR A 106 -2.90 18.73 -16.84
CA THR A 106 -3.35 20.12 -16.69
C THR A 106 -2.30 21.15 -17.06
N ARG A 107 -1.00 20.82 -16.94
CA ARG A 107 0.09 21.74 -17.24
C ARG A 107 0.65 21.47 -18.63
N PRO A 108 0.63 22.45 -19.52
CA PRO A 108 1.27 22.30 -20.82
C PRO A 108 2.79 22.19 -20.65
N GLY A 109 3.38 21.22 -21.30
CA GLY A 109 4.81 21.04 -21.40
C GLY A 109 5.25 20.96 -22.86
N PHE A 110 6.49 20.60 -23.10
CA PHE A 110 7.01 20.43 -24.47
C PHE A 110 6.44 19.16 -25.13
N ILE A 111 6.27 18.09 -24.36
CA ILE A 111 5.63 16.84 -24.80
C ILE A 111 4.38 16.65 -23.94
N ASN A 112 3.23 16.93 -24.52
CA ASN A 112 1.96 16.76 -23.82
C ASN A 112 1.43 15.35 -24.03
N LEU A 113 1.01 14.73 -22.92
CA LEU A 113 0.24 13.50 -22.97
C LEU A 113 -1.24 13.85 -23.15
N ASP A 114 -1.90 13.19 -24.11
CA ASP A 114 -3.33 13.27 -24.24
C ASP A 114 -4.00 12.57 -23.04
N PHE A 115 -5.16 13.09 -22.64
CA PHE A 115 -5.97 12.44 -21.61
C PHE A 115 -6.26 10.97 -21.93
N ALA A 116 -6.42 10.62 -23.22
CA ALA A 116 -6.61 9.24 -23.66
C ALA A 116 -5.39 8.36 -23.35
N ASP A 117 -4.17 8.88 -23.49
CA ASP A 117 -2.94 8.17 -23.13
C ASP A 117 -2.84 7.90 -21.63
N VAL A 118 -3.13 8.92 -20.81
CA VAL A 118 -3.17 8.77 -19.35
C VAL A 118 -4.24 7.77 -18.94
N LYS A 119 -5.43 7.87 -19.55
CA LYS A 119 -6.53 6.93 -19.30
C LYS A 119 -6.13 5.50 -19.65
N ASN A 120 -5.48 5.27 -20.78
CA ASN A 120 -5.05 3.93 -21.20
C ASN A 120 -4.10 3.31 -20.17
N VAL A 121 -3.05 4.04 -19.75
CA VAL A 121 -2.09 3.55 -18.76
C VAL A 121 -2.74 3.35 -17.39
N MET A 122 -3.57 4.30 -16.95
CA MET A 122 -4.20 4.24 -15.62
C MET A 122 -5.36 3.24 -15.54
N SER A 123 -5.97 2.87 -16.66
CA SER A 123 -7.02 1.83 -16.70
C SER A 123 -6.47 0.41 -16.76
N ILE A 124 -5.16 0.22 -16.81
CA ILE A 124 -4.56 -1.11 -16.71
C ILE A 124 -4.82 -1.66 -15.30
N MET A 125 -5.70 -2.68 -15.23
CA MET A 125 -6.13 -3.26 -13.96
C MET A 125 -4.95 -3.80 -13.14
N GLY A 126 -4.93 -3.47 -11.87
CA GLY A 126 -3.91 -3.91 -10.92
C GLY A 126 -3.57 -2.82 -9.91
N MET A 127 -2.62 -3.13 -9.06
CA MET A 127 -2.03 -2.12 -8.19
C MET A 127 -1.16 -1.18 -9.01
N ALA A 128 -1.17 0.09 -8.64
CA ALA A 128 -0.25 1.07 -9.15
C ALA A 128 0.68 1.54 -8.02
N MET A 129 1.91 1.77 -8.38
CA MET A 129 2.92 2.35 -7.48
C MET A 129 3.58 3.53 -8.14
N MET A 130 4.16 4.41 -7.32
CA MET A 130 4.85 5.57 -7.83
C MET A 130 6.16 5.81 -7.12
N GLY A 131 7.08 6.41 -7.84
CA GLY A 131 8.29 6.99 -7.28
C GLY A 131 8.48 8.39 -7.81
N SER A 132 9.06 9.26 -7.00
CA SER A 132 9.42 10.60 -7.39
C SER A 132 10.86 10.88 -6.97
N GLY A 133 11.62 11.52 -7.85
CA GLY A 133 12.96 11.96 -7.57
C GLY A 133 13.14 13.42 -7.96
N PHE A 134 13.94 14.13 -7.19
CA PHE A 134 14.28 15.53 -7.42
C PHE A 134 15.81 15.70 -7.40
N ALA A 135 16.34 16.39 -8.37
CA ALA A 135 17.78 16.66 -8.42
C ALA A 135 18.09 18.02 -9.07
N GLN A 136 19.27 18.50 -8.79
CA GLN A 136 19.81 19.77 -9.30
C GLN A 136 21.19 19.55 -9.91
N GLY A 137 21.57 20.41 -10.85
CA GLY A 137 22.93 20.47 -11.37
C GLY A 137 23.16 19.67 -12.66
N ILE A 138 24.41 19.24 -12.91
CA ILE A 138 24.85 18.72 -14.21
C ILE A 138 24.23 17.35 -14.54
N ASP A 139 24.18 16.42 -13.57
CA ASP A 139 23.68 15.06 -13.75
C ASP A 139 22.24 14.89 -13.22
N ARG A 140 21.50 16.00 -13.13
CA ARG A 140 20.17 16.06 -12.51
C ARG A 140 19.19 15.05 -13.12
N ALA A 141 19.22 14.85 -14.42
CA ALA A 141 18.30 13.95 -15.12
C ALA A 141 18.48 12.50 -14.64
N ARG A 142 19.72 12.02 -14.63
CA ARG A 142 20.04 10.67 -14.16
C ARG A 142 19.75 10.49 -12.68
N LEU A 143 20.24 11.43 -11.86
CA LEU A 143 20.06 11.36 -10.40
C LEU A 143 18.57 11.38 -9.99
N ALA A 144 17.77 12.26 -10.59
CA ALA A 144 16.33 12.30 -10.31
C ALA A 144 15.63 11.00 -10.75
N THR A 145 16.02 10.44 -11.89
CA THR A 145 15.42 9.19 -12.37
C THR A 145 15.81 7.99 -11.49
N GLU A 146 17.08 7.88 -11.12
CA GLU A 146 17.56 6.85 -10.21
C GLU A 146 16.88 6.94 -8.84
N GLN A 147 16.71 8.16 -8.29
CA GLN A 147 15.96 8.39 -7.06
C GLN A 147 14.48 7.99 -7.19
N ALA A 148 13.85 8.30 -8.32
CA ALA A 148 12.47 7.91 -8.56
C ALA A 148 12.30 6.38 -8.62
N ILE A 149 13.20 5.68 -9.30
CA ILE A 149 13.18 4.21 -9.41
C ILE A 149 13.53 3.55 -8.07
N SER A 150 14.51 4.11 -7.35
CA SER A 150 14.93 3.60 -6.02
C SER A 150 14.03 4.08 -4.89
N SER A 151 12.87 4.67 -5.21
CA SER A 151 11.92 5.10 -4.19
C SER A 151 11.47 3.90 -3.35
N PRO A 152 11.47 4.01 -2.00
CA PRO A 152 10.99 2.94 -1.12
C PRO A 152 9.55 2.49 -1.40
N LEU A 153 8.79 3.33 -2.10
CA LEU A 153 7.42 3.02 -2.52
C LEU A 153 7.37 2.06 -3.71
N LEU A 154 8.46 1.94 -4.47
CA LEU A 154 8.62 1.00 -5.59
C LEU A 154 9.42 -0.25 -5.21
N ASP A 155 10.05 -0.28 -4.02
CA ASP A 155 11.05 -1.29 -3.62
C ASP A 155 10.50 -2.73 -3.54
N ASP A 156 9.22 -2.90 -3.20
CA ASP A 156 8.57 -4.22 -3.14
C ASP A 156 8.14 -4.76 -4.51
N VAL A 157 8.29 -3.96 -5.57
CA VAL A 157 7.80 -4.32 -6.91
C VAL A 157 8.86 -3.93 -7.94
N THR A 158 9.34 -4.91 -8.65
CA THR A 158 10.19 -4.64 -9.80
C THR A 158 9.35 -3.99 -10.91
N LEU A 159 9.82 -2.88 -11.48
CA LEU A 159 9.20 -2.26 -12.66
C LEU A 159 9.06 -3.26 -13.83
N ASP A 160 9.85 -4.33 -13.81
CA ASP A 160 9.75 -5.48 -14.73
C ASP A 160 8.39 -6.21 -14.67
N GLY A 161 7.62 -6.05 -13.59
CA GLY A 161 6.25 -6.56 -13.47
C GLY A 161 5.16 -5.59 -13.95
N ALA A 162 5.50 -4.34 -14.24
CA ALA A 162 4.56 -3.31 -14.65
C ALA A 162 4.09 -3.53 -16.10
N ARG A 163 2.78 -3.39 -16.32
CA ARG A 163 2.18 -3.46 -17.66
C ARG A 163 2.06 -2.08 -18.30
N GLY A 164 2.02 -1.03 -17.49
CA GLY A 164 2.04 0.36 -17.92
C GLY A 164 3.00 1.18 -17.09
N VAL A 165 3.70 2.11 -17.72
CA VAL A 165 4.61 3.06 -17.06
C VAL A 165 4.34 4.45 -17.60
N LEU A 166 4.00 5.36 -16.70
CA LEU A 166 3.83 6.78 -16.99
C LEU A 166 4.97 7.55 -16.35
N VAL A 167 5.71 8.30 -17.13
CA VAL A 167 6.83 9.14 -16.67
C VAL A 167 6.47 10.59 -16.89
N ASN A 168 6.50 11.38 -15.82
CA ASN A 168 6.36 12.84 -15.88
C ASN A 168 7.68 13.50 -15.51
N ILE A 169 8.14 14.40 -16.36
CA ILE A 169 9.35 15.18 -16.18
C ILE A 169 8.95 16.64 -16.00
N THR A 170 9.18 17.19 -14.81
CA THR A 170 8.85 18.58 -14.49
C THR A 170 10.13 19.40 -14.32
N THR A 171 10.21 20.53 -15.03
CA THR A 171 11.35 21.47 -14.97
C THR A 171 10.84 22.92 -14.98
N ALA A 172 11.74 23.87 -14.71
CA ALA A 172 11.45 25.27 -15.00
C ALA A 172 11.20 25.46 -16.51
N PRO A 173 10.41 26.47 -16.92
CA PRO A 173 10.05 26.70 -18.32
C PRO A 173 11.26 26.79 -19.24
N GLY A 174 11.24 26.00 -20.31
CA GLY A 174 12.30 25.99 -21.35
C GLY A 174 13.64 25.40 -20.90
N CYS A 175 13.77 24.83 -19.71
CA CYS A 175 15.05 24.37 -19.16
C CYS A 175 15.38 22.91 -19.45
N LEU A 176 14.43 22.10 -19.95
CA LEU A 176 14.65 20.69 -20.26
C LEU A 176 15.46 20.54 -21.57
N LYS A 177 16.60 19.85 -21.46
CA LYS A 177 17.44 19.54 -22.63
C LYS A 177 17.03 18.20 -23.24
N MET A 178 17.19 18.09 -24.58
CA MET A 178 16.92 16.85 -25.30
C MET A 178 17.86 15.70 -24.85
N SER A 179 19.07 16.01 -24.42
CA SER A 179 19.99 15.03 -23.85
C SER A 179 19.49 14.46 -22.55
N GLU A 180 18.98 15.31 -21.64
CA GLU A 180 18.40 14.92 -20.36
C GLU A 180 17.14 14.07 -20.57
N TYR A 181 16.28 14.47 -21.49
CA TYR A 181 15.09 13.69 -21.84
C TYR A 181 15.44 12.26 -22.30
N ARG A 182 16.44 12.14 -23.22
CA ARG A 182 16.90 10.83 -23.70
C ARG A 182 17.55 9.99 -22.60
N GLU A 183 18.25 10.61 -21.69
CA GLU A 183 18.89 9.96 -20.56
C GLU A 183 17.83 9.35 -19.60
N ILE A 184 16.79 10.13 -19.28
CA ILE A 184 15.65 9.63 -18.47
C ILE A 184 14.99 8.43 -19.15
N MET A 185 14.67 8.55 -20.44
CA MET A 185 14.07 7.45 -21.20
C MET A 185 14.92 6.18 -21.13
N LYS A 186 16.23 6.32 -21.37
CA LYS A 186 17.16 5.20 -21.36
C LYS A 186 17.18 4.52 -19.99
N VAL A 187 17.29 5.28 -18.90
CA VAL A 187 17.30 4.71 -17.55
C VAL A 187 15.98 4.00 -17.26
N VAL A 188 14.84 4.59 -17.59
CA VAL A 188 13.52 3.93 -17.37
C VAL A 188 13.39 2.66 -18.21
N ASP A 189 13.87 2.67 -19.46
CA ASP A 189 13.82 1.50 -20.35
C ASP A 189 14.67 0.32 -19.85
N GLU A 190 15.74 0.58 -19.09
CA GLU A 190 16.58 -0.46 -18.48
C GLU A 190 15.85 -1.21 -17.36
N TYR A 191 14.87 -0.58 -16.70
CA TYR A 191 14.14 -1.16 -15.57
C TYR A 191 12.73 -1.65 -15.92
N ALA A 192 12.12 -1.10 -16.99
CA ALA A 192 10.77 -1.47 -17.39
C ALA A 192 10.75 -2.73 -18.26
N HIS A 193 9.70 -3.56 -18.12
CA HIS A 193 9.51 -4.72 -18.98
C HIS A 193 9.42 -4.32 -20.47
N ALA A 194 9.93 -5.16 -21.36
CA ALA A 194 9.95 -4.86 -22.80
C ALA A 194 8.55 -4.61 -23.39
N ASP A 195 7.54 -5.34 -22.90
CA ASP A 195 6.15 -5.24 -23.36
C ASP A 195 5.31 -4.20 -22.60
N ALA A 196 5.90 -3.45 -21.66
CA ALA A 196 5.18 -2.43 -20.93
C ALA A 196 4.77 -1.27 -21.84
N GLU A 197 3.54 -0.80 -21.75
CA GLU A 197 3.11 0.45 -22.39
C GLU A 197 3.73 1.63 -21.67
N ARG A 198 4.62 2.38 -22.35
CA ARG A 198 5.36 3.50 -21.78
C ARG A 198 4.90 4.81 -22.37
N LYS A 199 4.57 5.75 -21.50
CA LYS A 199 4.18 7.11 -21.87
C LYS A 199 5.07 8.12 -21.14
N TYR A 200 5.62 9.06 -21.87
CA TYR A 200 6.51 10.11 -21.38
C TYR A 200 5.86 11.46 -21.59
N GLY A 201 5.63 12.18 -20.50
CA GLY A 201 5.12 13.55 -20.52
C GLY A 201 6.13 14.53 -19.93
N THR A 202 6.01 15.78 -20.31
CA THR A 202 6.78 16.87 -19.70
C THR A 202 5.81 17.92 -19.18
N ALA A 203 6.13 18.52 -18.03
CA ALA A 203 5.40 19.64 -17.45
C ALA A 203 6.36 20.78 -17.11
N GLU A 204 5.92 22.00 -17.22
CA GLU A 204 6.67 23.18 -16.82
C GLU A 204 6.09 23.76 -15.52
N ASP A 205 6.98 24.08 -14.56
CA ASP A 205 6.62 24.65 -13.28
C ASP A 205 7.42 25.93 -13.03
N GLU A 206 6.74 27.07 -13.04
CA GLU A 206 7.35 28.38 -12.81
C GLU A 206 7.94 28.55 -11.40
N SER A 207 7.56 27.68 -10.46
CA SER A 207 8.10 27.70 -9.10
C SER A 207 9.43 27.00 -8.95
N MET A 208 9.90 26.28 -10.00
CA MET A 208 11.18 25.57 -10.00
C MET A 208 12.30 26.48 -10.51
N GLU A 209 13.50 26.29 -9.97
CA GLU A 209 14.71 26.99 -10.46
C GLU A 209 15.21 26.36 -11.76
N GLU A 210 15.96 27.15 -12.58
CA GLU A 210 16.49 26.67 -13.87
C GLU A 210 17.35 25.40 -13.76
N GLY A 211 17.96 25.17 -12.59
CA GLY A 211 18.79 23.99 -12.29
C GLY A 211 18.03 22.75 -11.86
N ASP A 212 16.72 22.85 -11.64
CA ASP A 212 15.90 21.79 -11.04
C ASP A 212 15.30 20.84 -12.06
N ILE A 213 15.18 19.60 -11.68
CA ILE A 213 14.39 18.59 -12.38
C ILE A 213 13.68 17.69 -11.38
N ARG A 214 12.42 17.40 -11.63
CA ARG A 214 11.64 16.39 -10.90
C ARG A 214 11.16 15.33 -11.89
N VAL A 215 11.43 14.07 -11.57
CA VAL A 215 10.96 12.92 -12.34
C VAL A 215 10.00 12.13 -11.49
N THR A 216 8.79 11.95 -11.99
CA THR A 216 7.76 11.13 -11.34
C THR A 216 7.45 9.94 -12.23
N ILE A 217 7.58 8.73 -11.70
CA ILE A 217 7.32 7.47 -12.39
C ILE A 217 6.13 6.80 -11.74
N ILE A 218 5.14 6.43 -12.53
CA ILE A 218 3.96 5.70 -12.09
C ILE A 218 3.94 4.38 -12.85
N ALA A 219 3.99 3.28 -12.12
CA ALA A 219 3.90 1.93 -12.65
C ALA A 219 2.52 1.35 -12.36
N THR A 220 1.84 0.83 -13.38
CA THR A 220 0.48 0.27 -13.28
C THR A 220 0.43 -1.19 -13.72
N GLY A 221 -0.64 -1.89 -13.33
CA GLY A 221 -0.82 -3.29 -13.69
C GLY A 221 0.10 -4.24 -12.93
N LEU A 222 0.61 -3.80 -11.81
CA LEU A 222 1.47 -4.60 -10.94
C LEU A 222 0.68 -5.75 -10.31
N LYS A 223 1.28 -6.93 -10.29
CA LYS A 223 0.73 -8.06 -9.55
C LYS A 223 1.07 -7.88 -8.07
N GLU A 224 0.09 -8.06 -7.19
CA GLU A 224 0.37 -8.22 -5.78
C GLU A 224 1.42 -9.34 -5.62
N HIS A 225 2.60 -9.01 -5.14
CA HIS A 225 3.41 -10.01 -4.49
C HIS A 225 2.61 -10.43 -3.25
N GLN A 226 1.89 -11.55 -3.36
CA GLN A 226 1.59 -12.31 -2.17
C GLN A 226 2.97 -12.62 -1.59
N SER A 227 3.40 -11.82 -0.60
CA SER A 227 4.45 -12.27 0.30
C SER A 227 3.92 -13.65 0.71
N ALA A 228 4.58 -14.68 0.23
CA ALA A 228 4.34 -16.01 0.71
C ALA A 228 4.62 -15.90 2.22
N ALA A 229 3.56 -15.60 2.98
CA ALA A 229 3.50 -15.98 4.36
C ALA A 229 3.88 -17.44 4.27
N ALA A 230 5.15 -17.73 4.61
CA ALA A 230 5.65 -19.06 4.71
C ALA A 230 4.69 -19.74 5.66
N SER A 231 3.66 -20.36 5.09
CA SER A 231 2.89 -21.34 5.80
C SER A 231 3.96 -22.28 6.29
N PRO A 232 4.23 -22.37 7.60
CA PRO A 232 5.14 -23.39 8.05
C PRO A 232 4.51 -24.69 7.52
N ASN A 233 5.10 -25.24 6.48
CA ASN A 233 4.80 -26.59 6.06
C ASN A 233 5.13 -27.46 7.27
N LEU A 234 4.16 -27.63 8.17
CA LEU A 234 4.14 -28.67 9.16
C LEU A 234 4.15 -29.97 8.34
N ARG A 235 5.32 -30.38 7.88
CA ARG A 235 5.56 -31.75 7.49
C ARG A 235 5.25 -32.55 8.73
N MET A 236 4.08 -33.19 8.73
CA MET A 236 3.84 -34.30 9.62
C MET A 236 4.93 -35.33 9.31
N VAL A 237 5.97 -35.32 10.12
CA VAL A 237 6.91 -36.43 10.16
C VAL A 237 6.06 -37.62 10.65
N LYS A 238 5.65 -38.49 9.72
CA LYS A 238 5.19 -39.81 10.09
C LYS A 238 6.42 -40.48 10.73
N THR A 239 6.45 -40.48 12.05
CA THR A 239 7.34 -41.32 12.82
C THR A 239 7.04 -42.74 12.39
N GLN A 240 7.92 -43.32 11.56
CA GLN A 240 7.97 -44.73 11.35
C GLN A 240 8.16 -45.37 12.74
N GLN A 241 7.35 -46.40 13.00
CA GLN A 241 7.36 -47.22 14.19
C GLN A 241 8.79 -47.53 14.60
N ALA A 242 9.21 -47.02 15.75
CA ALA A 242 10.39 -47.54 16.43
C ALA A 242 10.06 -48.95 16.91
N THR A 243 10.85 -49.93 16.41
CA THR A 243 10.82 -51.28 16.83
C THR A 243 11.21 -51.39 18.32
N GLY A 244 10.32 -51.91 19.11
CA GLY A 244 10.46 -52.67 20.33
C GLY A 244 11.48 -52.25 21.36
N THR A 245 10.96 -51.72 22.48
CA THR A 245 11.21 -52.25 23.82
C THR A 245 10.02 -51.85 24.70
N ASP A 246 9.36 -52.86 25.23
CA ASP A 246 8.21 -52.81 26.10
C ASP A 246 8.69 -52.35 27.50
N ASP A 247 8.58 -51.08 27.79
CA ASP A 247 8.71 -50.54 29.16
C ASP A 247 7.61 -49.46 29.35
N GLY A 248 6.56 -49.89 29.87
CA GLY A 248 5.47 -49.35 30.72
C GLY A 248 5.19 -47.85 30.83
N PHE A 249 5.44 -47.03 29.79
CA PHE A 249 5.02 -45.64 29.80
C PHE A 249 3.66 -45.48 29.10
N PRO A 250 2.65 -44.84 29.74
CA PRO A 250 1.37 -44.62 29.11
C PRO A 250 1.52 -43.71 27.87
N ASN A 251 0.92 -44.15 26.77
CA ASN A 251 0.91 -43.49 25.49
C ASN A 251 0.48 -42.01 25.63
N ILE A 252 1.31 -41.08 25.20
CA ILE A 252 1.09 -39.62 25.32
C ILE A 252 -0.24 -39.18 24.70
N ASP A 253 -0.76 -39.91 23.71
CA ASP A 253 -2.06 -39.65 23.10
C ASP A 253 -3.25 -39.86 24.07
N SER A 254 -3.08 -40.68 25.10
CA SER A 254 -4.13 -40.89 26.11
C SER A 254 -4.18 -39.76 27.14
N VAL A 255 -3.04 -39.09 27.38
CA VAL A 255 -2.95 -37.97 28.34
C VAL A 255 -3.51 -36.69 27.72
N ILE A 256 -3.33 -36.47 26.41
CA ILE A 256 -3.87 -35.28 25.73
C ILE A 256 -5.40 -35.38 25.53
N ARG A 257 -5.95 -36.61 25.40
CA ARG A 257 -7.39 -36.79 25.26
C ARG A 257 -8.15 -36.69 26.57
N SER A 258 -7.51 -36.98 27.69
CA SER A 258 -8.15 -36.85 29.01
C SER A 258 -8.21 -35.38 29.52
N GLY A 259 -7.39 -34.48 28.96
CA GLY A 259 -7.36 -33.06 29.31
C GLY A 259 -8.29 -32.16 28.50
N ARG A 260 -8.98 -32.67 27.48
CA ARG A 260 -9.94 -31.91 26.65
C ARG A 260 -11.35 -32.51 26.71
N SER A 261 -11.84 -32.78 27.89
CA SER A 261 -13.28 -32.67 28.13
C SER A 261 -13.57 -31.20 28.35
N ALA A 262 -13.61 -30.42 27.25
CA ALA A 262 -14.26 -29.14 27.30
C ALA A 262 -15.72 -29.39 27.62
N ARG A 263 -16.11 -29.19 28.88
CA ARG A 263 -17.49 -28.94 29.26
C ARG A 263 -17.95 -27.72 28.43
N SER A 264 -18.64 -27.95 27.33
CA SER A 264 -19.57 -26.97 26.81
C SER A 264 -20.68 -26.82 27.86
N MET A 265 -20.48 -25.91 28.79
CA MET A 265 -21.56 -25.43 29.64
C MET A 265 -22.48 -24.60 28.77
N ASN A 266 -23.54 -25.20 28.25
CA ASN A 266 -24.76 -24.48 27.92
C ASN A 266 -25.39 -24.06 29.24
N LEU A 267 -24.99 -22.93 29.79
CA LEU A 267 -25.63 -22.28 30.93
C LEU A 267 -26.93 -21.66 30.44
N ALA A 268 -28.04 -22.26 30.80
CA ALA A 268 -29.35 -21.63 30.65
C ALA A 268 -29.46 -20.46 31.64
N ALA A 269 -30.21 -19.41 31.26
CA ALA A 269 -30.37 -18.17 32.05
C ALA A 269 -30.93 -18.38 33.48
N SER A 270 -31.30 -19.60 33.84
CA SER A 270 -31.78 -20.00 35.18
C SER A 270 -30.68 -20.32 36.20
N ASP A 271 -29.40 -20.43 35.74
CA ASP A 271 -28.31 -20.90 36.63
C ASP A 271 -27.61 -19.77 37.37
N PHE A 272 -27.97 -18.52 37.11
CA PHE A 272 -27.40 -17.34 37.78
C PHE A 272 -27.97 -16.99 39.14
N SER A 273 -28.91 -17.81 39.66
CA SER A 273 -29.56 -17.56 40.97
C SER A 273 -28.86 -18.25 42.15
N ASN A 274 -27.77 -18.98 41.94
CA ASN A 274 -27.09 -19.72 43.01
C ASN A 274 -25.76 -19.05 43.36
N GLN A 275 -25.69 -18.43 44.52
CA GLN A 275 -24.56 -17.64 45.04
C GLN A 275 -23.26 -18.42 45.18
N SER A 276 -23.29 -19.76 45.17
CA SER A 276 -22.10 -20.61 45.28
C SER A 276 -21.31 -20.78 43.97
N VAL A 277 -21.83 -20.31 42.83
CA VAL A 277 -21.16 -20.41 41.52
C VAL A 277 -20.36 -19.14 41.16
N LEU A 278 -20.60 -18.07 41.93
CA LEU A 278 -19.96 -16.75 41.66
C LEU A 278 -18.57 -16.63 42.27
N ASP A 279 -18.18 -17.48 43.20
CA ASP A 279 -16.87 -17.46 43.86
C ASP A 279 -15.73 -18.00 42.96
N ASP A 280 -16.05 -18.74 41.90
CA ASP A 280 -15.09 -19.33 40.99
C ASP A 280 -14.71 -18.39 39.77
N PHE A 281 -15.34 -17.22 39.68
CA PHE A 281 -15.03 -16.25 38.65
C PHE A 281 -14.28 -15.07 39.23
N GLU A 282 -13.04 -14.87 38.83
CA GLU A 282 -12.31 -13.62 39.09
C GLU A 282 -12.96 -12.44 38.33
N ILE A 283 -13.85 -11.74 39.00
CA ILE A 283 -14.49 -10.54 38.45
C ILE A 283 -13.47 -9.40 38.52
N PRO A 284 -13.13 -8.75 37.38
CA PRO A 284 -12.24 -7.62 37.37
C PRO A 284 -12.68 -6.52 38.33
N ALA A 285 -11.71 -5.91 39.05
CA ALA A 285 -11.96 -4.95 40.14
C ALA A 285 -12.81 -3.72 39.71
N VAL A 286 -12.91 -3.43 38.42
CA VAL A 286 -13.72 -2.33 37.86
C VAL A 286 -15.24 -2.61 37.99
N LEU A 287 -15.68 -3.88 37.99
CA LEU A 287 -17.09 -4.25 38.08
C LEU A 287 -17.59 -4.47 39.50
N ARG A 288 -16.68 -4.48 40.50
CA ARG A 288 -17.07 -4.63 41.95
C ARG A 288 -17.69 -3.36 42.54
N ARG A 289 -17.53 -2.19 41.90
CA ARG A 289 -18.05 -0.90 42.42
C ARG A 289 -19.45 -0.52 41.98
N GLN A 290 -20.14 -1.37 41.23
CA GLN A 290 -21.51 -1.07 40.80
C GLN A 290 -22.60 -1.90 41.52
N ALA A 291 -22.25 -2.63 42.56
CA ALA A 291 -23.18 -3.49 43.32
C ALA A 291 -23.41 -3.04 44.77
N ASP A 292 -23.02 -1.78 45.15
CA ASP A 292 -23.39 -1.14 46.42
C ASP A 292 -24.34 0.04 46.16
#